data_533b025f7f086c056dfdb8aea588e9ff
#
_entry.id   533b025f7f086c056dfdb8aea588e9ff
#
_cell.length_a   1.000
_cell.length_b   1.000
_cell.length_c   1.000
_cell.angle_alpha   90.00
_cell.angle_beta   90.00
_cell.angle_gamma   90.00
#
_symmetry.space_group_name_H-M   'P 1'
#
loop_
_entity.id
_entity.type
_entity.pdbx_description
1 polymer ?
#
loop_
_entity_poly.entity_id
_entity_poly.type
_entity_poly.pdbx_seq_one_letter_code
_entity_poly.pdbx_strand_id
1 'polypeptide(L)'
;MARRTRSFEPNASKSVTLPGGQIAHELHVEQSRRLARSFSEVRPGVWCFVGNGLSNQSFIDAPEGIIAIDTGESIEEMNEAIAELRNVSARPIVAVMYTHFHYVDGTKAVIAENGGKAVPIWGHEKIAENRRRTASEIAPAYGRGLVEQFAMQLPEDGEDGRVNVGLGHFYRNPKHAPFTPGFIEPTHTFGSAASINVAGLDIEVTHAPSDADDSVTYWIPSLGVAVNNLVWPVLFNIFAIRGEEYRDPRVLLRGIDHLLSLNAQHLVGAHGPHISGAQEIADRVTKYRDSIQFMWDQTVRATNAGMTSTEIAESVDLPETFDGDYLTSELYGVVEHHVRQIRTGLFGFFDGDEANLFPTPPRERTAKLIAGFGGREAVRKQVSDALTQDDVRWALELGSWLVRSEGAEDADRALLAKALRMVAQRTSAANIRNWCITRARVLDGMANVARLKNVHLRKPTLLSAGYEKAVHILRVLLVPERVGETNIRLKFELDGNVTGLHIRNYVAVPYSGNDADATITTSLDTWTNVLSGATTLSAALADGSIAIAGNVDAAVDALRCFDVKGLVA
;
A
#
# COMPACT_ATOMS: atom_id res chain seq x y z
N MET A 1 28.44 13.01 -19.37
CA MET A 1 27.00 13.20 -19.53
C MET A 1 26.55 14.24 -18.52
N ALA A 2 25.71 15.20 -18.91
CA ALA A 2 25.10 16.09 -17.96
C ALA A 2 24.28 15.24 -17.00
N ARG A 3 24.40 15.50 -15.70
CA ARG A 3 23.69 14.74 -14.67
C ARG A 3 22.20 15.02 -14.79
N ARG A 4 21.40 13.97 -14.90
CA ARG A 4 19.96 14.06 -14.96
C ARG A 4 19.42 14.50 -13.61
N THR A 5 18.46 15.42 -13.59
CA THR A 5 17.74 15.74 -12.35
C THR A 5 16.91 14.55 -11.93
N ARG A 6 17.01 14.22 -10.66
CA ARG A 6 16.36 13.05 -10.13
C ARG A 6 15.32 13.42 -9.11
N SER A 7 14.31 12.56 -8.98
CA SER A 7 13.23 12.68 -8.01
C SER A 7 12.34 13.89 -8.25
N PHE A 8 12.90 15.05 -8.65
CA PHE A 8 12.16 16.26 -9.02
C PHE A 8 13.03 17.23 -9.83
N GLU A 9 12.39 18.12 -10.58
CA GLU A 9 13.05 19.14 -11.40
C GLU A 9 13.72 20.22 -10.51
N PRO A 10 14.85 20.82 -10.97
CA PRO A 10 15.57 21.84 -10.20
C PRO A 10 14.77 23.14 -10.00
N ASN A 11 13.80 23.39 -10.88
CA ASN A 11 12.94 24.58 -10.85
C ASN A 11 11.51 24.23 -11.31
N ALA A 12 10.64 25.22 -11.41
CA ALA A 12 9.24 25.03 -11.76
C ALA A 12 8.96 24.99 -13.28
N SER A 13 9.99 24.85 -14.14
CA SER A 13 9.82 24.94 -15.61
C SER A 13 8.88 23.88 -16.20
N LYS A 14 8.75 22.73 -15.55
CA LYS A 14 7.83 21.64 -15.92
C LYS A 14 6.60 21.54 -15.04
N SER A 15 6.40 22.48 -14.14
CA SER A 15 5.18 22.57 -13.33
C SER A 15 4.08 23.25 -14.14
N VAL A 16 2.90 22.64 -14.16
CA VAL A 16 1.72 23.16 -14.88
C VAL A 16 0.56 23.32 -13.92
N THR A 17 -0.30 24.31 -14.19
CA THR A 17 -1.54 24.54 -13.45
C THR A 17 -2.71 24.01 -14.26
N LEU A 18 -3.52 23.13 -13.66
CA LEU A 18 -4.73 22.58 -14.26
C LEU A 18 -5.92 23.57 -14.09
N PRO A 19 -7.03 23.36 -14.82
CA PRO A 19 -8.21 24.23 -14.73
C PRO A 19 -8.79 24.37 -13.34
N GLY A 20 -8.72 23.34 -12.48
CA GLY A 20 -9.15 23.38 -11.07
C GLY A 20 -8.12 24.02 -10.14
N GLY A 21 -7.02 24.56 -10.65
CA GLY A 21 -5.97 25.23 -9.85
C GLY A 21 -4.90 24.28 -9.29
N GLN A 22 -4.98 22.97 -9.54
CA GLN A 22 -3.95 22.01 -9.12
C GLN A 22 -2.62 22.33 -9.79
N ILE A 23 -1.52 22.27 -9.03
CA ILE A 23 -0.17 22.42 -9.56
C ILE A 23 0.55 21.09 -9.50
N ALA A 24 1.08 20.63 -10.64
CA ALA A 24 1.80 19.37 -10.74
C ALA A 24 2.79 19.37 -11.91
N HIS A 25 3.71 18.42 -11.91
CA HIS A 25 4.63 18.17 -13.02
C HIS A 25 3.86 17.75 -14.29
N GLU A 26 4.27 18.23 -15.46
CA GLU A 26 3.61 17.95 -16.74
C GLU A 26 3.42 16.44 -17.02
N LEU A 27 4.44 15.61 -16.74
CA LEU A 27 4.35 14.16 -16.94
C LEU A 27 3.36 13.49 -15.98
N HIS A 28 3.21 14.00 -14.75
CA HIS A 28 2.19 13.52 -13.83
C HIS A 28 0.78 13.84 -14.37
N VAL A 29 0.59 15.02 -14.94
CA VAL A 29 -0.68 15.40 -15.58
C VAL A 29 -0.95 14.56 -16.83
N GLU A 30 0.06 14.32 -17.66
CA GLU A 30 -0.06 13.47 -18.85
C GLU A 30 -0.49 12.03 -18.50
N GLN A 31 0.03 11.49 -17.39
CA GLN A 31 -0.37 10.16 -16.91
C GLN A 31 -1.89 10.07 -16.69
N SER A 32 -2.56 11.13 -16.28
CA SER A 32 -4.02 11.14 -16.12
C SER A 32 -4.78 10.80 -17.40
N ARG A 33 -4.25 11.19 -18.57
CA ARG A 33 -4.88 10.85 -19.85
C ARG A 33 -4.78 9.36 -20.15
N ARG A 34 -3.65 8.74 -19.81
CA ARG A 34 -3.40 7.31 -20.01
C ARG A 34 -4.25 6.44 -19.08
N LEU A 35 -4.53 6.96 -17.89
CA LEU A 35 -5.35 6.30 -16.86
C LEU A 35 -6.83 6.69 -16.94
N ALA A 36 -7.24 7.41 -17.98
CA ALA A 36 -8.63 7.83 -18.16
C ALA A 36 -9.56 6.62 -18.25
N ARG A 37 -10.78 6.80 -17.70
CA ARG A 37 -11.81 5.76 -17.70
C ARG A 37 -12.11 5.30 -19.12
N SER A 38 -11.90 4.01 -19.39
CA SER A 38 -12.10 3.39 -20.70
C SER A 38 -12.42 1.90 -20.55
N PHE A 39 -13.59 1.49 -21.01
CA PHE A 39 -13.93 0.09 -21.22
C PHE A 39 -13.62 -0.25 -22.68
N SER A 40 -12.57 -1.02 -22.92
CA SER A 40 -12.05 -1.27 -24.27
C SER A 40 -11.98 -2.76 -24.58
N GLU A 41 -12.25 -3.10 -25.84
CA GLU A 41 -12.00 -4.43 -26.35
C GLU A 41 -10.52 -4.60 -26.70
N VAL A 42 -9.85 -5.51 -26.02
CA VAL A 42 -8.44 -5.87 -26.24
C VAL A 42 -8.28 -6.65 -27.54
N ARG A 43 -9.21 -7.58 -27.74
CA ARG A 43 -9.45 -8.39 -28.92
C ARG A 43 -10.89 -8.91 -28.85
N PRO A 44 -11.47 -9.46 -29.95
CA PRO A 44 -12.81 -10.02 -29.89
C PRO A 44 -13.01 -10.97 -28.72
N GLY A 45 -13.96 -10.61 -27.82
CA GLY A 45 -14.29 -11.39 -26.64
C GLY A 45 -13.35 -11.19 -25.43
N VAL A 46 -12.46 -10.22 -25.44
CA VAL A 46 -11.63 -9.87 -24.27
C VAL A 46 -11.71 -8.37 -24.04
N TRP A 47 -12.16 -7.96 -22.86
CA TRP A 47 -12.33 -6.56 -22.50
C TRP A 47 -11.52 -6.21 -21.25
N CYS A 48 -11.08 -4.96 -21.18
CA CYS A 48 -10.36 -4.39 -20.06
C CYS A 48 -10.97 -3.04 -19.69
N PHE A 49 -11.31 -2.87 -18.42
CA PHE A 49 -11.84 -1.62 -17.87
C PHE A 49 -10.76 -0.90 -17.08
N VAL A 50 -10.20 0.15 -17.66
CA VAL A 50 -9.19 1.04 -17.07
C VAL A 50 -9.89 2.23 -16.43
N GLY A 51 -9.38 2.72 -15.29
CA GLY A 51 -9.80 3.99 -14.68
C GLY A 51 -11.16 3.96 -13.98
N ASN A 52 -11.73 2.79 -13.75
CA ASN A 52 -12.89 2.61 -12.88
C ASN A 52 -12.48 2.84 -11.41
N GLY A 53 -11.46 2.15 -10.95
CA GLY A 53 -10.79 2.30 -9.66
C GLY A 53 -9.28 2.43 -9.81
N LEU A 54 -8.53 1.85 -8.88
CA LEU A 54 -7.07 1.77 -8.97
C LEU A 54 -6.64 0.66 -9.92
N SER A 55 -7.30 -0.50 -9.85
CA SER A 55 -7.05 -1.64 -10.72
C SER A 55 -7.97 -1.69 -11.92
N ASN A 56 -7.56 -2.46 -12.91
CA ASN A 56 -8.42 -2.87 -14.00
C ASN A 56 -9.35 -3.99 -13.55
N GLN A 57 -10.56 -4.06 -14.16
CA GLN A 57 -11.39 -5.26 -14.18
C GLN A 57 -11.40 -5.77 -15.62
N SER A 58 -11.04 -7.05 -15.81
CA SER A 58 -10.96 -7.64 -17.14
C SER A 58 -11.97 -8.77 -17.29
N PHE A 59 -12.50 -8.94 -18.51
CA PHE A 59 -13.51 -9.92 -18.83
C PHE A 59 -13.11 -10.72 -20.06
N ILE A 60 -13.30 -12.03 -20.01
CA ILE A 60 -13.00 -12.95 -21.12
C ILE A 60 -14.26 -13.74 -21.46
N ASP A 61 -14.67 -13.68 -22.72
CA ASP A 61 -15.76 -14.49 -23.26
C ASP A 61 -15.26 -15.91 -23.55
N ALA A 62 -15.56 -16.81 -22.63
CA ALA A 62 -15.18 -18.21 -22.69
C ALA A 62 -16.32 -19.07 -23.25
N PRO A 63 -16.09 -20.34 -23.66
CA PRO A 63 -17.13 -21.20 -24.19
C PRO A 63 -18.39 -21.32 -23.33
N GLU A 64 -18.25 -21.38 -21.99
CA GLU A 64 -19.38 -21.59 -21.08
C GLU A 64 -19.97 -20.28 -20.52
N GLY A 65 -19.29 -19.12 -20.68
CA GLY A 65 -19.73 -17.82 -20.17
C GLY A 65 -18.55 -16.88 -19.97
N ILE A 66 -18.78 -15.79 -19.25
CA ILE A 66 -17.75 -14.78 -18.98
C ILE A 66 -16.90 -15.17 -17.77
N ILE A 67 -15.58 -15.06 -17.90
CA ILE A 67 -14.63 -15.08 -16.80
C ILE A 67 -14.34 -13.62 -16.41
N ALA A 68 -14.51 -13.25 -15.13
CA ALA A 68 -14.08 -11.97 -14.60
C ALA A 68 -12.70 -12.11 -13.93
N ILE A 69 -11.75 -11.26 -14.30
CA ILE A 69 -10.41 -11.23 -13.71
C ILE A 69 -10.25 -9.94 -12.91
N ASP A 70 -9.97 -10.07 -11.63
CA ASP A 70 -10.00 -9.07 -10.57
C ASP A 70 -11.38 -8.38 -10.45
N THR A 71 -11.73 -7.99 -9.25
CA THR A 71 -13.08 -7.48 -8.96
C THR A 71 -13.05 -6.11 -8.31
N GLY A 72 -11.87 -5.46 -8.26
CA GLY A 72 -11.71 -4.14 -7.69
C GLY A 72 -11.76 -4.09 -6.16
N GLU A 73 -11.96 -2.90 -5.62
CA GLU A 73 -11.82 -2.57 -4.19
C GLU A 73 -13.15 -2.55 -3.44
N SER A 74 -14.29 -2.74 -4.14
CA SER A 74 -15.62 -2.76 -3.52
C SER A 74 -16.68 -3.40 -4.42
N ILE A 75 -17.83 -3.76 -3.81
CA ILE A 75 -19.02 -4.23 -4.52
C ILE A 75 -19.49 -3.17 -5.52
N GLU A 76 -19.49 -1.90 -5.16
CA GLU A 76 -19.93 -0.79 -6.01
C GLU A 76 -19.04 -0.63 -7.24
N GLU A 77 -17.73 -0.77 -7.08
CA GLU A 77 -16.79 -0.71 -8.20
C GLU A 77 -17.02 -1.84 -9.19
N MET A 78 -17.22 -3.06 -8.70
CA MET A 78 -17.49 -4.21 -9.57
C MET A 78 -18.87 -4.14 -10.23
N ASN A 79 -19.89 -3.60 -9.55
CA ASN A 79 -21.20 -3.36 -10.16
C ASN A 79 -21.10 -2.42 -11.37
N GLU A 80 -20.27 -1.37 -11.29
CA GLU A 80 -20.05 -0.48 -12.42
C GLU A 80 -19.31 -1.18 -13.56
N ALA A 81 -18.34 -2.05 -13.25
CA ALA A 81 -17.65 -2.86 -14.26
C ALA A 81 -18.60 -3.87 -14.95
N ILE A 82 -19.50 -4.49 -14.19
CA ILE A 82 -20.55 -5.36 -14.74
C ILE A 82 -21.50 -4.56 -15.63
N ALA A 83 -21.90 -3.35 -15.24
CA ALA A 83 -22.77 -2.51 -16.05
C ALA A 83 -22.15 -2.19 -17.43
N GLU A 84 -20.84 -1.88 -17.48
CA GLU A 84 -20.14 -1.70 -18.75
C GLU A 84 -20.07 -3.00 -19.57
N LEU A 85 -19.80 -4.14 -18.93
CA LEU A 85 -19.83 -5.44 -19.60
C LEU A 85 -21.21 -5.71 -20.24
N ARG A 86 -22.30 -5.34 -19.57
CA ARG A 86 -23.67 -5.55 -20.07
C ARG A 86 -23.99 -4.74 -21.32
N ASN A 87 -23.23 -3.69 -21.63
CA ASN A 87 -23.36 -2.95 -22.89
C ASN A 87 -22.84 -3.76 -24.10
N VAL A 88 -21.98 -4.77 -23.87
CA VAL A 88 -21.33 -5.56 -24.94
C VAL A 88 -21.63 -7.05 -24.86
N SER A 89 -22.05 -7.59 -23.72
CA SER A 89 -22.36 -9.01 -23.55
C SER A 89 -23.46 -9.25 -22.52
N ALA A 90 -24.45 -10.03 -22.90
CA ALA A 90 -25.51 -10.53 -22.01
C ALA A 90 -25.18 -11.91 -21.38
N ARG A 91 -24.01 -12.50 -21.70
CA ARG A 91 -23.62 -13.82 -21.20
C ARG A 91 -23.35 -13.79 -19.70
N PRO A 92 -23.71 -14.82 -18.92
CA PRO A 92 -23.49 -14.86 -17.49
C PRO A 92 -22.01 -14.87 -17.15
N ILE A 93 -21.63 -14.27 -16.01
CA ILE A 93 -20.29 -14.41 -15.44
C ILE A 93 -20.27 -15.75 -14.69
N VAL A 94 -19.48 -16.70 -15.16
CA VAL A 94 -19.46 -18.08 -14.68
C VAL A 94 -18.22 -18.43 -13.85
N ALA A 95 -17.21 -17.57 -13.82
CA ALA A 95 -16.02 -17.73 -12.98
C ALA A 95 -15.40 -16.37 -12.62
N VAL A 96 -14.67 -16.34 -11.51
CA VAL A 96 -13.83 -15.23 -11.08
C VAL A 96 -12.39 -15.74 -10.92
N MET A 97 -11.41 -14.94 -11.35
CA MET A 97 -9.98 -15.23 -11.18
C MET A 97 -9.30 -14.01 -10.56
N TYR A 98 -8.47 -14.22 -9.56
CA TYR A 98 -7.70 -13.16 -8.90
C TYR A 98 -6.25 -13.18 -9.35
N THR A 99 -5.72 -12.04 -9.80
CA THR A 99 -4.29 -11.90 -10.07
C THR A 99 -3.47 -11.86 -8.78
N HIS A 100 -3.99 -11.24 -7.72
CA HIS A 100 -3.42 -11.13 -6.38
C HIS A 100 -4.45 -10.59 -5.37
N PHE A 101 -4.09 -10.46 -4.09
CA PHE A 101 -5.04 -10.17 -3.00
C PHE A 101 -5.60 -8.75 -2.94
N HIS A 102 -5.04 -7.77 -3.67
CA HIS A 102 -5.43 -6.36 -3.52
C HIS A 102 -6.82 -6.03 -4.08
N TYR A 103 -7.23 -6.66 -5.19
CA TYR A 103 -8.42 -6.27 -5.96
C TYR A 103 -9.49 -7.37 -6.03
N VAL A 104 -9.93 -7.79 -4.87
CA VAL A 104 -10.82 -8.96 -4.67
C VAL A 104 -12.14 -8.61 -3.98
N ASP A 105 -12.34 -7.32 -3.59
CA ASP A 105 -13.47 -6.89 -2.75
C ASP A 105 -14.79 -6.68 -3.51
N GLY A 106 -14.81 -6.83 -4.83
CA GLY A 106 -16.04 -6.77 -5.61
C GLY A 106 -16.72 -8.11 -5.87
N THR A 107 -16.18 -9.23 -5.42
CA THR A 107 -16.64 -10.57 -5.83
C THR A 107 -18.10 -10.86 -5.47
N LYS A 108 -18.62 -10.33 -4.36
CA LYS A 108 -20.05 -10.47 -4.02
C LYS A 108 -20.97 -9.81 -5.04
N ALA A 109 -20.52 -8.81 -5.80
CA ALA A 109 -21.30 -8.23 -6.89
C ALA A 109 -21.56 -9.27 -8.01
N VAL A 110 -20.54 -10.08 -8.35
CA VAL A 110 -20.69 -11.17 -9.32
C VAL A 110 -21.71 -12.21 -8.84
N ILE A 111 -21.67 -12.58 -7.57
CA ILE A 111 -22.64 -13.52 -6.99
C ILE A 111 -24.06 -12.94 -7.04
N ALA A 112 -24.23 -11.66 -6.70
CA ALA A 112 -25.51 -10.98 -6.74
C ALA A 112 -26.06 -10.88 -8.17
N GLU A 113 -25.21 -10.53 -9.16
CA GLU A 113 -25.55 -10.51 -10.59
C GLU A 113 -26.07 -11.87 -11.09
N ASN A 114 -25.53 -12.97 -10.56
CA ASN A 114 -25.96 -14.33 -10.89
C ASN A 114 -27.16 -14.81 -10.04
N GLY A 115 -27.92 -13.90 -9.42
CA GLY A 115 -29.10 -14.25 -8.62
C GLY A 115 -28.75 -15.02 -7.33
N GLY A 116 -27.57 -14.80 -6.77
CA GLY A 116 -27.08 -15.47 -5.57
C GLY A 116 -26.40 -16.82 -5.80
N LYS A 117 -26.27 -17.26 -7.04
CA LYS A 117 -25.58 -18.53 -7.35
C LYS A 117 -24.06 -18.35 -7.24
N ALA A 118 -23.43 -19.25 -6.49
CA ALA A 118 -21.98 -19.30 -6.39
C ALA A 118 -21.34 -19.66 -7.75
N VAL A 119 -20.18 -19.06 -8.02
CA VAL A 119 -19.32 -19.40 -9.16
C VAL A 119 -17.95 -19.86 -8.65
N PRO A 120 -17.21 -20.67 -9.42
CA PRO A 120 -15.82 -20.97 -9.14
C PRO A 120 -14.98 -19.69 -9.01
N ILE A 121 -14.18 -19.61 -7.93
CA ILE A 121 -13.26 -18.50 -7.68
C ILE A 121 -11.86 -19.09 -7.63
N TRP A 122 -10.99 -18.63 -8.52
CA TRP A 122 -9.63 -19.11 -8.68
C TRP A 122 -8.64 -18.07 -8.16
N GLY A 123 -7.62 -18.51 -7.44
CA GLY A 123 -6.57 -17.63 -6.95
C GLY A 123 -5.42 -18.37 -6.28
N HIS A 124 -4.33 -17.64 -6.00
CA HIS A 124 -3.20 -18.21 -5.29
C HIS A 124 -3.58 -18.56 -3.85
N GLU A 125 -3.04 -19.65 -3.31
CA GLU A 125 -3.34 -20.15 -1.94
C GLU A 125 -3.07 -19.14 -0.82
N LYS A 126 -2.17 -18.16 -1.03
CA LYS A 126 -1.81 -17.13 -0.05
C LYS A 126 -2.78 -15.94 0.01
N ILE A 127 -3.73 -15.80 -0.90
CA ILE A 127 -4.61 -14.62 -0.98
C ILE A 127 -5.32 -14.33 0.34
N ALA A 128 -5.92 -15.36 0.96
CA ALA A 128 -6.64 -15.20 2.22
C ALA A 128 -5.71 -14.80 3.38
N GLU A 129 -4.50 -15.34 3.42
CA GLU A 129 -3.49 -14.99 4.42
C GLU A 129 -3.02 -13.54 4.26
N ASN A 130 -2.68 -13.12 3.04
CA ASN A 130 -2.23 -11.76 2.74
C ASN A 130 -3.30 -10.71 3.08
N ARG A 131 -4.56 -10.99 2.77
CA ARG A 131 -5.69 -10.15 3.19
C ARG A 131 -5.74 -9.98 4.70
N ARG A 132 -5.60 -11.08 5.45
CA ARG A 132 -5.62 -11.03 6.92
C ARG A 132 -4.42 -10.29 7.49
N ARG A 133 -3.25 -10.35 6.85
CA ARG A 133 -2.02 -9.68 7.31
C ARG A 133 -2.16 -8.16 7.29
N THR A 134 -2.64 -7.58 6.21
CA THR A 134 -2.79 -6.12 6.09
C THR A 134 -3.83 -5.52 7.03
N ALA A 135 -4.80 -6.31 7.49
CA ALA A 135 -5.81 -5.93 8.47
C ALA A 135 -5.38 -6.17 9.93
N SER A 136 -4.15 -6.61 10.19
CA SER A 136 -3.66 -7.05 11.49
C SER A 136 -2.95 -5.93 12.28
N GLU A 137 -1.93 -6.31 13.03
CA GLU A 137 -1.16 -5.45 13.95
C GLU A 137 -0.50 -4.24 13.29
N ILE A 138 -0.16 -4.30 12.00
CA ILE A 138 0.43 -3.18 11.25
C ILE A 138 -0.60 -2.25 10.58
N ALA A 139 -1.89 -2.59 10.64
CA ALA A 139 -2.96 -1.87 9.95
C ALA A 139 -2.98 -0.34 10.19
N PRO A 140 -2.65 0.20 11.39
CA PRO A 140 -2.59 1.65 11.58
C PRO A 140 -1.53 2.34 10.73
N ALA A 141 -0.32 1.78 10.69
CA ALA A 141 0.78 2.33 9.89
C ALA A 141 0.49 2.15 8.40
N TYR A 142 0.04 0.96 8.00
CA TYR A 142 -0.34 0.65 6.63
C TYR A 142 -1.47 1.56 6.12
N GLY A 143 -2.56 1.69 6.89
CA GLY A 143 -3.70 2.55 6.53
C GLY A 143 -3.33 4.04 6.45
N ARG A 144 -2.44 4.53 7.32
CA ARG A 144 -1.90 5.87 7.22
C ARG A 144 -1.10 6.04 5.93
N GLY A 145 -0.21 5.10 5.62
CA GLY A 145 0.58 5.11 4.40
C GLY A 145 -0.28 5.12 3.14
N LEU A 146 -1.38 4.34 3.10
CA LEU A 146 -2.36 4.36 2.00
C LEU A 146 -2.98 5.76 1.84
N VAL A 147 -3.42 6.39 2.94
CA VAL A 147 -4.02 7.72 2.91
C VAL A 147 -3.04 8.77 2.36
N GLU A 148 -1.78 8.71 2.80
CA GLU A 148 -0.74 9.64 2.38
C GLU A 148 -0.33 9.43 0.90
N GLN A 149 -0.06 8.19 0.50
CA GLN A 149 0.39 7.85 -0.86
C GLN A 149 -0.70 8.08 -1.92
N PHE A 150 -1.95 7.75 -1.59
CA PHE A 150 -3.06 7.76 -2.55
C PHE A 150 -3.94 9.02 -2.48
N ALA A 151 -3.43 10.11 -1.93
CA ALA A 151 -4.11 11.41 -1.95
C ALA A 151 -5.53 11.41 -1.36
N MET A 152 -5.84 10.50 -0.42
CA MET A 152 -7.22 10.30 0.06
C MET A 152 -7.78 11.48 0.86
N GLN A 153 -6.93 12.39 1.32
CA GLN A 153 -7.32 13.60 2.07
C GLN A 153 -6.99 14.89 1.32
N LEU A 154 -6.56 14.81 0.07
CA LEU A 154 -6.35 15.99 -0.74
C LEU A 154 -7.69 16.51 -1.28
N PRO A 155 -7.84 17.83 -1.40
CA PRO A 155 -9.02 18.41 -2.05
C PRO A 155 -9.06 18.05 -3.54
N GLU A 156 -10.19 18.27 -4.18
CA GLU A 156 -10.29 18.08 -5.63
C GLU A 156 -9.62 19.23 -6.38
N ASP A 157 -9.78 20.46 -5.89
CA ASP A 157 -9.34 21.69 -6.52
C ASP A 157 -8.29 22.43 -5.68
N GLY A 158 -7.69 23.46 -6.28
CA GLY A 158 -6.69 24.33 -5.71
C GLY A 158 -5.27 23.76 -5.83
N GLU A 159 -4.27 24.53 -5.37
CA GLU A 159 -2.84 24.21 -5.51
C GLU A 159 -2.49 22.79 -5.01
N ASP A 160 -3.05 22.40 -3.88
CA ASP A 160 -2.88 21.09 -3.24
C ASP A 160 -3.84 20.02 -3.81
N GLY A 161 -4.59 20.30 -4.84
CA GLY A 161 -5.62 19.44 -5.40
C GLY A 161 -5.07 18.12 -5.96
N ARG A 162 -5.91 17.08 -5.88
CA ARG A 162 -5.58 15.75 -6.40
C ARG A 162 -5.48 15.78 -7.93
N VAL A 163 -4.53 15.04 -8.49
CA VAL A 163 -4.36 14.86 -9.94
C VAL A 163 -4.61 13.40 -10.31
N ASN A 164 -3.75 12.49 -9.89
CA ASN A 164 -3.92 11.04 -9.98
C ASN A 164 -3.05 10.35 -8.93
N VAL A 165 -3.11 9.03 -8.87
CA VAL A 165 -2.34 8.22 -7.93
C VAL A 165 -1.33 7.30 -8.63
N GLY A 166 -0.98 7.63 -9.88
CA GLY A 166 0.06 6.98 -10.68
C GLY A 166 -0.38 5.71 -11.41
N LEU A 167 -1.14 4.84 -10.76
CA LEU A 167 -1.68 3.59 -11.32
C LEU A 167 -3.17 3.72 -11.71
N GLY A 168 -3.85 4.73 -11.21
CA GLY A 168 -5.25 5.08 -11.46
C GLY A 168 -5.50 6.55 -11.14
N HIS A 169 -6.71 7.04 -11.39
CA HIS A 169 -7.12 8.37 -10.93
C HIS A 169 -7.35 8.41 -9.42
N PHE A 170 -7.84 7.31 -8.86
CA PHE A 170 -8.20 7.17 -7.45
C PHE A 170 -7.67 5.83 -6.91
N TYR A 171 -7.36 5.78 -5.63
CA TYR A 171 -7.31 4.52 -4.89
C TYR A 171 -8.72 4.03 -4.58
N ARG A 172 -9.60 4.90 -4.11
CA ARG A 172 -11.02 4.64 -3.95
C ARG A 172 -11.79 5.77 -4.63
N ASN A 173 -12.39 5.47 -5.77
CA ASN A 173 -13.17 6.44 -6.52
C ASN A 173 -14.39 6.86 -5.69
N PRO A 174 -14.57 8.16 -5.39
CA PRO A 174 -15.70 8.64 -4.56
C PRO A 174 -17.08 8.21 -5.05
N LYS A 175 -17.24 7.92 -6.35
CA LYS A 175 -18.49 7.40 -6.93
C LYS A 175 -18.88 6.01 -6.40
N HIS A 176 -17.91 5.25 -5.91
CA HIS A 176 -18.12 3.91 -5.38
C HIS A 176 -18.35 3.90 -3.85
N ALA A 177 -18.58 5.07 -3.22
CA ALA A 177 -18.97 5.08 -1.81
C ALA A 177 -20.27 4.30 -1.61
N PRO A 178 -20.43 3.50 -0.53
CA PRO A 178 -19.63 3.46 0.70
C PRO A 178 -18.42 2.50 0.70
N PHE A 179 -18.00 1.93 -0.41
CA PHE A 179 -16.89 0.98 -0.55
C PHE A 179 -17.13 -0.32 0.23
N THR A 180 -18.25 -0.96 -0.04
CA THR A 180 -18.67 -2.19 0.66
C THR A 180 -17.73 -3.34 0.31
N PRO A 181 -17.06 -3.96 1.30
CA PRO A 181 -16.19 -5.09 1.04
C PRO A 181 -17.00 -6.35 0.70
N GLY A 182 -16.61 -7.02 -0.36
CA GLY A 182 -17.29 -8.21 -0.88
C GLY A 182 -16.35 -9.35 -1.22
N PHE A 183 -15.21 -9.45 -0.56
CA PHE A 183 -14.26 -10.56 -0.76
C PHE A 183 -14.91 -11.91 -0.47
N ILE A 184 -14.59 -12.88 -1.31
CA ILE A 184 -14.88 -14.31 -1.12
C ILE A 184 -13.56 -15.05 -1.32
N GLU A 185 -13.21 -15.94 -0.41
CA GLU A 185 -11.99 -16.75 -0.53
C GLU A 185 -12.03 -17.61 -1.80
N PRO A 186 -10.88 -17.83 -2.47
CA PRO A 186 -10.81 -18.73 -3.60
C PRO A 186 -11.37 -20.12 -3.26
N THR A 187 -12.25 -20.63 -4.10
CA THR A 187 -12.77 -22.01 -4.00
C THR A 187 -11.84 -23.02 -4.66
N HIS A 188 -10.96 -22.54 -5.54
CA HIS A 188 -9.93 -23.30 -6.25
C HIS A 188 -8.62 -22.56 -6.12
N THR A 189 -7.62 -23.21 -5.55
CA THR A 189 -6.32 -22.61 -5.29
C THR A 189 -5.21 -23.32 -6.06
N PHE A 190 -4.14 -22.60 -6.30
CA PHE A 190 -2.90 -23.10 -6.86
C PHE A 190 -1.69 -22.44 -6.14
N GLY A 191 -0.54 -23.12 -6.19
CA GLY A 191 0.74 -22.62 -5.66
C GLY A 191 1.63 -22.06 -6.78
N SER A 192 2.73 -22.75 -7.12
CA SER A 192 3.78 -22.23 -8.01
C SER A 192 3.39 -22.17 -9.49
N ALA A 193 2.71 -23.19 -10.00
CA ALA A 193 2.24 -23.26 -11.38
C ALA A 193 1.07 -24.24 -11.48
N ALA A 194 0.21 -24.02 -12.47
CA ALA A 194 -0.92 -24.91 -12.75
C ALA A 194 -1.35 -24.78 -14.21
N SER A 195 -1.87 -25.88 -14.78
CA SER A 195 -2.70 -25.85 -16.00
C SER A 195 -4.13 -26.15 -15.58
N ILE A 196 -5.03 -25.22 -15.83
CA ILE A 196 -6.42 -25.27 -15.38
C ILE A 196 -7.36 -25.09 -16.56
N ASN A 197 -8.56 -25.66 -16.47
CA ASN A 197 -9.63 -25.37 -17.41
C ASN A 197 -10.69 -24.54 -16.67
N VAL A 198 -10.98 -23.34 -17.18
CA VAL A 198 -11.97 -22.43 -16.61
C VAL A 198 -12.99 -22.07 -17.67
N ALA A 199 -14.25 -22.41 -17.45
CA ALA A 199 -15.34 -22.13 -18.35
C ALA A 199 -15.09 -22.61 -19.82
N GLY A 200 -14.36 -23.73 -19.98
CA GLY A 200 -14.00 -24.31 -21.26
C GLY A 200 -12.74 -23.69 -21.91
N LEU A 201 -12.02 -22.82 -21.25
CA LEU A 201 -10.70 -22.31 -21.68
C LEU A 201 -9.58 -22.99 -20.92
N ASP A 202 -8.56 -23.45 -21.63
CA ASP A 202 -7.30 -23.89 -21.02
C ASP A 202 -6.43 -22.68 -20.70
N ILE A 203 -6.02 -22.57 -19.44
CA ILE A 203 -5.25 -21.45 -18.89
C ILE A 203 -4.02 -22.01 -18.18
N GLU A 204 -2.87 -21.49 -18.53
CA GLU A 204 -1.62 -21.75 -17.82
C GLU A 204 -1.42 -20.67 -16.75
N VAL A 205 -1.17 -21.08 -15.52
CA VAL A 205 -0.93 -20.20 -14.39
C VAL A 205 0.52 -20.30 -13.97
N THR A 206 1.19 -19.17 -13.79
CA THR A 206 2.54 -19.11 -13.26
C THR A 206 2.60 -18.15 -12.08
N HIS A 207 3.15 -18.60 -10.94
CA HIS A 207 3.41 -17.75 -9.79
C HIS A 207 4.47 -16.70 -10.16
N ALA A 208 4.10 -15.45 -10.04
CA ALA A 208 4.88 -14.30 -10.51
C ALA A 208 4.81 -13.15 -9.49
N PRO A 209 5.47 -13.31 -8.31
CA PRO A 209 5.47 -12.28 -7.27
C PRO A 209 5.87 -10.91 -7.80
N SER A 210 5.07 -9.90 -7.45
CA SER A 210 5.29 -8.50 -7.84
C SER A 210 5.23 -7.58 -6.62
N ASP A 211 4.17 -6.79 -6.44
CA ASP A 211 3.91 -6.02 -5.22
C ASP A 211 3.27 -6.88 -4.12
N ALA A 212 2.85 -8.08 -4.46
CA ALA A 212 2.33 -9.10 -3.57
C ALA A 212 2.96 -10.45 -3.90
N ASP A 213 3.26 -11.24 -2.88
CA ASP A 213 3.90 -12.55 -3.03
C ASP A 213 2.96 -13.64 -3.55
N ASP A 214 1.66 -13.33 -3.68
CA ASP A 214 0.62 -14.18 -4.25
C ASP A 214 0.26 -13.80 -5.70
N SER A 215 0.99 -12.88 -6.31
CA SER A 215 0.72 -12.47 -7.69
C SER A 215 1.01 -13.59 -8.69
N VAL A 216 0.18 -13.67 -9.71
CA VAL A 216 0.28 -14.68 -10.77
C VAL A 216 0.16 -14.07 -12.16
N THR A 217 0.69 -14.78 -13.16
CA THR A 217 0.42 -14.55 -14.58
C THR A 217 -0.51 -15.64 -15.08
N TYR A 218 -1.59 -15.25 -15.76
CA TYR A 218 -2.48 -16.13 -16.50
C TYR A 218 -2.16 -16.04 -17.99
N TRP A 219 -1.83 -17.16 -18.59
CA TRP A 219 -1.62 -17.27 -20.02
C TRP A 219 -2.75 -18.07 -20.66
N ILE A 220 -3.41 -17.50 -21.66
CA ILE A 220 -4.48 -18.13 -22.43
C ILE A 220 -4.00 -18.34 -23.87
N PRO A 221 -3.37 -19.48 -24.18
CA PRO A 221 -2.73 -19.73 -25.47
C PRO A 221 -3.68 -19.58 -26.67
N SER A 222 -4.90 -20.10 -26.54
CA SER A 222 -5.91 -20.05 -27.62
C SER A 222 -6.34 -18.64 -27.99
N LEU A 223 -6.16 -17.67 -27.08
CA LEU A 223 -6.47 -16.27 -27.30
C LEU A 223 -5.21 -15.41 -27.56
N GLY A 224 -4.03 -15.92 -27.30
CA GLY A 224 -2.79 -15.13 -27.34
C GLY A 224 -2.76 -14.00 -26.29
N VAL A 225 -3.45 -14.18 -25.17
CA VAL A 225 -3.60 -13.17 -24.10
C VAL A 225 -2.86 -13.60 -22.84
N ALA A 226 -2.01 -12.73 -22.33
CA ALA A 226 -1.42 -12.84 -21.00
C ALA A 226 -2.00 -11.78 -20.08
N VAL A 227 -2.52 -12.19 -18.91
CA VAL A 227 -2.96 -11.29 -17.84
C VAL A 227 -1.96 -11.34 -16.70
N ASN A 228 -1.51 -10.19 -16.20
CA ASN A 228 -0.41 -10.13 -15.23
C ASN A 228 -0.49 -8.94 -14.28
N ASN A 229 0.27 -9.03 -13.18
CA ASN A 229 0.51 -7.91 -12.26
C ASN A 229 2.01 -7.51 -12.22
N LEU A 230 2.79 -7.86 -13.25
CA LEU A 230 4.23 -7.55 -13.31
C LEU A 230 4.50 -6.26 -14.05
N VAL A 231 3.83 -6.03 -15.18
CA VAL A 231 4.02 -4.85 -16.03
C VAL A 231 3.00 -3.78 -15.67
N TRP A 232 3.49 -2.70 -15.08
CA TRP A 232 2.68 -1.55 -14.65
C TRP A 232 2.82 -0.38 -15.63
N PRO A 233 1.85 0.54 -15.67
CA PRO A 233 1.91 1.72 -16.56
C PRO A 233 2.89 2.80 -16.06
N VAL A 234 3.95 2.41 -15.36
CA VAL A 234 4.99 3.23 -14.74
C VAL A 234 6.24 2.40 -14.50
N LEU A 235 7.39 3.01 -14.22
CA LEU A 235 8.54 2.28 -13.68
C LEU A 235 8.13 1.50 -12.44
N PHE A 236 8.48 0.21 -12.37
CA PHE A 236 8.04 -0.65 -11.27
C PHE A 236 8.47 -0.11 -9.90
N ASN A 237 7.55 -0.09 -8.98
CA ASN A 237 7.72 0.51 -7.66
C ASN A 237 8.39 -0.46 -6.67
N ILE A 238 9.71 -0.58 -6.70
CA ILE A 238 10.47 -1.42 -5.76
C ILE A 238 10.34 -0.91 -4.32
N PHE A 239 10.38 0.41 -4.13
CA PHE A 239 10.13 1.06 -2.84
C PHE A 239 8.72 1.60 -2.77
N ALA A 240 7.92 1.15 -1.81
CA ALA A 240 6.60 1.70 -1.53
C ALA A 240 6.65 2.67 -0.34
N ILE A 241 6.39 3.98 -0.57
CA ILE A 241 6.45 5.01 0.49
C ILE A 241 5.43 4.78 1.61
N ARG A 242 4.34 4.07 1.32
CA ARG A 242 3.34 3.67 2.32
C ARG A 242 3.83 2.62 3.32
N GLY A 243 4.94 1.98 3.01
CA GLY A 243 5.41 0.76 3.69
C GLY A 243 4.80 -0.49 3.04
N GLU A 244 5.67 -1.42 2.67
CA GLU A 244 5.31 -2.71 2.08
C GLU A 244 6.47 -3.68 2.29
N GLU A 245 6.25 -4.97 2.05
CA GLU A 245 7.32 -5.95 2.02
C GLU A 245 8.34 -5.64 0.91
N TYR A 246 9.56 -6.09 1.13
CA TYR A 246 10.62 -5.92 0.14
C TYR A 246 10.29 -6.68 -1.16
N ARG A 247 10.30 -5.96 -2.26
CA ARG A 247 10.11 -6.48 -3.61
C ARG A 247 11.46 -6.77 -4.23
N ASP A 248 11.86 -8.03 -4.20
CA ASP A 248 13.17 -8.44 -4.72
C ASP A 248 13.22 -8.34 -6.25
N PRO A 249 14.05 -7.46 -6.83
CA PRO A 249 14.18 -7.32 -8.27
C PRO A 249 14.49 -8.62 -9.00
N ARG A 250 15.21 -9.54 -8.38
CA ARG A 250 15.54 -10.84 -8.99
C ARG A 250 14.32 -11.73 -9.18
N VAL A 251 13.34 -11.61 -8.29
CA VAL A 251 12.05 -12.32 -8.42
C VAL A 251 11.24 -11.70 -9.55
N LEU A 252 11.16 -10.37 -9.59
CA LEU A 252 10.47 -9.62 -10.65
C LEU A 252 11.03 -9.96 -12.03
N LEU A 253 12.36 -9.94 -12.18
CA LEU A 253 13.04 -10.24 -13.44
C LEU A 253 12.70 -11.65 -13.95
N ARG A 254 12.69 -12.66 -13.10
CA ARG A 254 12.28 -14.02 -13.49
C ARG A 254 10.84 -14.07 -13.98
N GLY A 255 9.93 -13.37 -13.30
CA GLY A 255 8.53 -13.29 -13.72
C GLY A 255 8.36 -12.60 -15.07
N ILE A 256 9.08 -11.49 -15.29
CA ILE A 256 9.04 -10.75 -16.56
C ILE A 256 9.70 -11.54 -17.69
N ASP A 257 10.83 -12.22 -17.43
CA ASP A 257 11.48 -13.09 -18.43
C ASP A 257 10.56 -14.24 -18.85
N HIS A 258 9.82 -14.84 -17.90
CA HIS A 258 8.78 -15.82 -18.23
C HIS A 258 7.66 -15.20 -19.07
N LEU A 259 7.16 -14.02 -18.68
CA LEU A 259 6.13 -13.30 -19.43
C LEU A 259 6.52 -13.04 -20.88
N LEU A 260 7.77 -12.59 -21.10
CA LEU A 260 8.33 -12.39 -22.44
C LEU A 260 8.41 -13.71 -23.26
N SER A 261 8.72 -14.84 -22.61
CA SER A 261 8.80 -16.15 -23.27
C SER A 261 7.48 -16.66 -23.82
N LEU A 262 6.33 -16.14 -23.34
CA LEU A 262 5.00 -16.51 -23.80
C LEU A 262 4.69 -16.00 -25.22
N ASN A 263 5.43 -15.01 -25.70
CA ASN A 263 5.23 -14.37 -27.01
C ASN A 263 3.76 -13.94 -27.23
N ALA A 264 3.16 -13.35 -26.20
CA ALA A 264 1.76 -12.95 -26.17
C ALA A 264 1.44 -11.92 -27.25
N GLN A 265 0.24 -12.02 -27.86
CA GLN A 265 -0.28 -11.03 -28.79
C GLN A 265 -0.93 -9.84 -28.07
N HIS A 266 -1.42 -10.08 -26.86
CA HIS A 266 -2.07 -9.09 -26.03
C HIS A 266 -1.62 -9.26 -24.58
N LEU A 267 -1.19 -8.16 -23.97
CA LEU A 267 -0.77 -8.09 -22.58
C LEU A 267 -1.77 -7.22 -21.81
N VAL A 268 -2.47 -7.81 -20.85
CA VAL A 268 -3.42 -7.12 -19.98
C VAL A 268 -2.82 -7.02 -18.59
N GLY A 269 -2.63 -5.80 -18.08
CA GLY A 269 -2.12 -5.56 -16.74
C GLY A 269 -3.24 -5.43 -15.71
N ALA A 270 -2.92 -5.66 -14.44
CA ALA A 270 -3.80 -5.28 -13.32
C ALA A 270 -4.02 -3.76 -13.25
N HIS A 271 -3.17 -2.97 -13.93
CA HIS A 271 -3.23 -1.51 -13.98
C HIS A 271 -2.96 -0.96 -15.38
N GLY A 272 -3.64 0.14 -15.72
CA GLY A 272 -3.39 0.90 -16.94
C GLY A 272 -3.82 0.20 -18.23
N PRO A 273 -3.53 0.78 -19.40
CA PRO A 273 -3.96 0.26 -20.67
C PRO A 273 -3.24 -1.05 -21.03
N HIS A 274 -3.94 -1.92 -21.75
CA HIS A 274 -3.35 -3.11 -22.36
C HIS A 274 -2.35 -2.74 -23.46
N ILE A 275 -1.44 -3.67 -23.77
CA ILE A 275 -0.50 -3.56 -24.90
C ILE A 275 -0.82 -4.67 -25.87
N SER A 276 -0.93 -4.33 -27.18
CA SER A 276 -1.23 -5.30 -28.24
C SER A 276 -0.16 -5.29 -29.32
N GLY A 277 0.14 -6.48 -29.86
CA GLY A 277 1.20 -6.74 -30.83
C GLY A 277 2.42 -7.38 -30.17
N ALA A 278 2.77 -8.61 -30.58
CA ALA A 278 3.89 -9.35 -29.98
C ALA A 278 5.20 -8.59 -30.00
N GLN A 279 5.50 -7.89 -31.12
CA GLN A 279 6.73 -7.10 -31.23
C GLN A 279 6.70 -5.89 -30.30
N GLU A 280 5.59 -5.15 -30.23
CA GLU A 280 5.40 -4.01 -29.32
C GLU A 280 5.56 -4.43 -27.86
N ILE A 281 4.97 -5.58 -27.48
CA ILE A 281 5.11 -6.15 -26.15
C ILE A 281 6.59 -6.50 -25.89
N ALA A 282 7.22 -7.21 -26.82
CA ALA A 282 8.62 -7.63 -26.67
C ALA A 282 9.55 -6.41 -26.49
N ASP A 283 9.42 -5.38 -27.33
CA ASP A 283 10.29 -4.21 -27.30
C ASP A 283 10.12 -3.40 -26.01
N ARG A 284 8.88 -3.15 -25.60
CA ARG A 284 8.59 -2.31 -24.44
C ARG A 284 8.82 -3.02 -23.12
N VAL A 285 8.38 -4.30 -23.03
CA VAL A 285 8.57 -5.09 -21.80
C VAL A 285 10.04 -5.44 -21.60
N THR A 286 10.83 -5.62 -22.67
CA THR A 286 12.28 -5.76 -22.57
C THR A 286 12.92 -4.51 -21.97
N LYS A 287 12.58 -3.30 -22.45
CA LYS A 287 13.07 -2.05 -21.85
C LYS A 287 12.67 -1.92 -20.38
N TYR A 288 11.42 -2.24 -20.08
CA TYR A 288 10.92 -2.23 -18.70
C TYR A 288 11.71 -3.19 -17.80
N ARG A 289 11.89 -4.42 -18.24
CA ARG A 289 12.69 -5.44 -17.59
C ARG A 289 14.15 -4.97 -17.36
N ASP A 290 14.75 -4.39 -18.38
CA ASP A 290 16.15 -3.93 -18.33
C ASP A 290 16.34 -2.72 -17.43
N SER A 291 15.33 -1.86 -17.27
CA SER A 291 15.36 -0.76 -16.29
C SER A 291 15.44 -1.28 -14.85
N ILE A 292 14.72 -2.36 -14.53
CA ILE A 292 14.77 -3.02 -13.22
C ILE A 292 16.13 -3.69 -13.01
N GLN A 293 16.64 -4.40 -14.05
CA GLN A 293 17.96 -5.01 -14.03
C GLN A 293 19.06 -3.95 -13.81
N PHE A 294 18.97 -2.82 -14.50
CA PHE A 294 19.94 -1.74 -14.34
C PHE A 294 19.99 -1.21 -12.90
N MET A 295 18.83 -0.93 -12.31
CA MET A 295 18.76 -0.48 -10.90
C MET A 295 19.39 -1.51 -9.95
N TRP A 296 19.12 -2.79 -10.16
CA TRP A 296 19.73 -3.87 -9.38
C TRP A 296 21.25 -3.91 -9.56
N ASP A 297 21.72 -4.04 -10.79
CA ASP A 297 23.14 -4.24 -11.07
C ASP A 297 24.00 -3.05 -10.62
N GLN A 298 23.53 -1.81 -10.87
CA GLN A 298 24.27 -0.63 -10.44
C GLN A 298 24.24 -0.43 -8.93
N THR A 299 23.16 -0.80 -8.26
CA THR A 299 23.12 -0.79 -6.78
C THR A 299 24.12 -1.80 -6.21
N VAL A 300 24.15 -3.03 -6.73
CA VAL A 300 25.13 -4.05 -6.30
C VAL A 300 26.56 -3.59 -6.57
N ARG A 301 26.82 -3.05 -7.76
CA ARG A 301 28.15 -2.55 -8.13
C ARG A 301 28.62 -1.43 -7.19
N ALA A 302 27.76 -0.46 -6.90
CA ALA A 302 28.07 0.66 -6.00
C ALA A 302 28.24 0.19 -4.55
N THR A 303 27.41 -0.76 -4.08
CA THR A 303 27.57 -1.41 -2.78
C THR A 303 28.90 -2.12 -2.65
N ASN A 304 29.32 -2.87 -3.67
CA ASN A 304 30.62 -3.55 -3.70
C ASN A 304 31.82 -2.57 -3.73
N ALA A 305 31.59 -1.34 -4.19
CA ALA A 305 32.56 -0.25 -4.11
C ALA A 305 32.60 0.45 -2.74
N GLY A 306 31.79 0.01 -1.76
CA GLY A 306 31.74 0.56 -0.41
C GLY A 306 30.91 1.83 -0.27
N MET A 307 30.06 2.17 -1.24
CA MET A 307 29.19 3.36 -1.19
C MET A 307 28.05 3.18 -0.18
N THR A 308 27.76 4.23 0.56
CA THR A 308 26.60 4.34 1.45
C THR A 308 25.28 4.40 0.66
N SER A 309 24.16 4.17 1.31
CA SER A 309 22.83 4.27 0.68
C SER A 309 22.56 5.64 0.06
N THR A 310 23.08 6.71 0.67
CA THR A 310 22.95 8.09 0.17
C THR A 310 23.80 8.31 -1.07
N GLU A 311 25.05 7.86 -1.08
CA GLU A 311 25.95 7.96 -2.24
C GLU A 311 25.44 7.12 -3.42
N ILE A 312 24.90 5.92 -3.16
CA ILE A 312 24.25 5.09 -4.19
C ILE A 312 23.08 5.83 -4.83
N ALA A 313 22.20 6.38 -3.99
CA ALA A 313 21.03 7.13 -4.47
C ALA A 313 21.43 8.38 -5.27
N GLU A 314 22.59 8.95 -4.98
CA GLU A 314 23.14 10.09 -5.69
C GLU A 314 23.81 9.70 -7.01
N SER A 315 24.36 8.50 -7.13
CA SER A 315 25.18 8.08 -8.27
C SER A 315 24.47 7.22 -9.31
N VAL A 316 23.42 6.47 -8.92
CA VAL A 316 22.70 5.56 -9.82
C VAL A 316 21.50 6.26 -10.48
N ASP A 317 21.50 6.32 -11.81
CA ASP A 317 20.48 6.95 -12.65
C ASP A 317 20.19 6.13 -13.91
N LEU A 318 18.93 6.05 -14.32
CA LEU A 318 18.59 5.37 -15.57
C LEU A 318 19.18 6.11 -16.76
N PRO A 319 19.86 5.39 -17.68
CA PRO A 319 20.33 5.95 -18.96
C PRO A 319 19.20 6.50 -19.83
N GLU A 320 19.52 7.45 -20.71
CA GLU A 320 18.58 8.08 -21.65
C GLU A 320 17.84 7.08 -22.56
N THR A 321 18.39 5.90 -22.78
CA THR A 321 17.73 4.84 -23.58
C THR A 321 16.39 4.41 -23.00
N PHE A 322 16.15 4.68 -21.71
CA PHE A 322 14.88 4.40 -21.01
C PHE A 322 13.88 5.55 -21.07
N ASP A 323 14.26 6.68 -21.67
CA ASP A 323 13.37 7.83 -21.82
C ASP A 323 12.29 7.61 -22.89
N GLY A 324 11.21 8.36 -22.75
CA GLY A 324 10.14 8.41 -23.75
C GLY A 324 9.10 7.28 -23.66
N ASP A 325 9.29 6.26 -22.83
CA ASP A 325 8.27 5.26 -22.54
C ASP A 325 7.74 5.42 -21.10
N TYR A 326 6.42 5.42 -20.96
CA TYR A 326 5.79 5.53 -19.63
C TYR A 326 6.09 4.33 -18.74
N LEU A 327 6.33 3.13 -19.31
CA LEU A 327 6.68 1.92 -18.54
C LEU A 327 8.00 2.09 -17.77
N THR A 328 8.91 2.91 -18.27
CA THR A 328 10.22 3.18 -17.65
C THR A 328 10.31 4.56 -17.01
N SER A 329 9.19 5.29 -16.94
CA SER A 329 9.13 6.64 -16.38
C SER A 329 8.80 6.63 -14.89
N GLU A 330 9.41 7.54 -14.14
CA GLU A 330 9.23 7.73 -12.69
C GLU A 330 7.89 8.44 -12.37
N LEU A 331 6.78 7.79 -12.73
CA LEU A 331 5.43 8.36 -12.58
C LEU A 331 4.73 7.93 -11.28
N TYR A 332 5.33 6.99 -10.55
CA TYR A 332 4.78 6.45 -9.31
C TYR A 332 5.78 6.55 -8.15
N GLY A 333 6.92 5.93 -8.25
CA GLY A 333 8.08 6.07 -7.38
C GLY A 333 9.29 6.61 -8.15
N VAL A 334 10.42 6.77 -7.48
CA VAL A 334 11.65 7.33 -8.04
C VAL A 334 12.85 6.40 -7.89
N VAL A 335 13.76 6.41 -8.84
CA VAL A 335 14.98 5.58 -8.85
C VAL A 335 15.79 5.79 -7.58
N GLU A 336 15.95 7.01 -7.12
CA GLU A 336 16.65 7.36 -5.89
C GLU A 336 16.16 6.57 -4.67
N HIS A 337 14.85 6.34 -4.55
CA HIS A 337 14.27 5.55 -3.45
C HIS A 337 14.37 4.04 -3.73
N HIS A 338 14.25 3.62 -4.99
CA HIS A 338 14.33 2.22 -5.37
C HIS A 338 15.71 1.62 -5.07
N VAL A 339 16.78 2.33 -5.38
CA VAL A 339 18.15 1.86 -5.11
C VAL A 339 18.47 1.81 -3.62
N ARG A 340 17.95 2.75 -2.82
CA ARG A 340 18.03 2.69 -1.35
C ARG A 340 17.34 1.43 -0.81
N GLN A 341 16.15 1.11 -1.34
CA GLN A 341 15.41 -0.09 -0.95
C GLN A 341 16.14 -1.36 -1.35
N ILE A 342 16.70 -1.43 -2.55
CA ILE A 342 17.51 -2.56 -3.01
C ILE A 342 18.70 -2.77 -2.07
N ARG A 343 19.44 -1.70 -1.77
CA ARG A 343 20.59 -1.77 -0.83
C ARG A 343 20.17 -2.29 0.55
N THR A 344 19.07 -1.74 1.09
CA THR A 344 18.55 -2.15 2.40
C THR A 344 18.04 -3.60 2.39
N GLY A 345 17.38 -4.01 1.32
CA GLY A 345 16.91 -5.39 1.15
C GLY A 345 18.04 -6.42 1.06
N LEU A 346 19.22 -6.01 0.54
CA LEU A 346 20.41 -6.85 0.46
C LEU A 346 21.12 -7.03 1.81
N PHE A 347 21.33 -5.93 2.56
CA PHE A 347 22.26 -5.90 3.69
C PHE A 347 21.67 -5.29 4.97
N GLY A 348 20.39 -4.97 4.99
CA GLY A 348 19.75 -4.32 6.13
C GLY A 348 20.04 -2.82 6.21
N PHE A 349 19.80 -2.21 7.38
CA PHE A 349 19.78 -0.75 7.53
C PHE A 349 21.17 -0.10 7.53
N PHE A 350 22.20 -0.79 8.03
CA PHE A 350 23.54 -0.21 8.16
C PHE A 350 24.28 -0.23 6.84
N ASP A 351 24.76 0.92 6.40
CA ASP A 351 25.36 1.13 5.10
C ASP A 351 26.82 1.57 5.13
N GLY A 352 27.47 1.52 6.30
CA GLY A 352 28.87 1.89 6.48
C GLY A 352 29.10 3.35 6.87
N ASP A 353 28.09 4.20 6.93
CA ASP A 353 28.18 5.54 7.50
C ASP A 353 28.25 5.45 9.03
N GLU A 354 29.39 5.81 9.60
CA GLU A 354 29.66 5.74 11.04
C GLU A 354 28.65 6.55 11.86
N ALA A 355 28.10 7.63 11.29
CA ALA A 355 27.08 8.45 11.96
C ALA A 355 25.76 7.71 12.18
N ASN A 356 25.50 6.66 11.39
CA ASN A 356 24.30 5.82 11.49
C ASN A 356 24.48 4.61 12.42
N LEU A 357 25.69 4.32 12.91
CA LEU A 357 25.92 3.18 13.82
C LEU A 357 25.28 3.44 15.20
N PHE A 358 25.53 4.61 15.78
CA PHE A 358 24.91 5.08 17.03
C PHE A 358 24.50 6.54 16.89
N PRO A 359 23.41 6.81 16.12
CA PRO A 359 23.00 8.20 15.85
C PRO A 359 22.58 8.92 17.15
N THR A 360 22.98 10.18 17.27
CA THR A 360 22.46 11.02 18.35
C THR A 360 20.92 11.00 18.35
N PRO A 361 20.26 10.86 19.52
CA PRO A 361 18.80 10.86 19.60
C PRO A 361 18.19 12.06 18.85
N PRO A 362 17.10 11.86 18.06
CA PRO A 362 16.64 12.88 17.10
C PRO A 362 16.39 14.28 17.70
N ARG A 363 15.82 14.38 18.90
CA ARG A 363 15.59 15.69 19.57
C ARG A 363 16.89 16.37 19.95
N GLU A 364 17.82 15.62 20.51
CA GLU A 364 19.14 16.12 20.90
C GLU A 364 19.96 16.53 19.67
N ARG A 365 19.92 15.70 18.62
CA ARG A 365 20.59 16.00 17.33
C ARG A 365 20.09 17.31 16.75
N THR A 366 18.78 17.52 16.66
CA THR A 366 18.22 18.75 16.11
C THR A 366 18.57 19.97 16.95
N ALA A 367 18.56 19.87 18.27
CA ALA A 367 18.98 20.95 19.16
C ALA A 367 20.46 21.35 18.92
N LYS A 368 21.37 20.38 18.84
CA LYS A 368 22.79 20.58 18.54
C LYS A 368 23.01 21.22 17.16
N LEU A 369 22.31 20.75 16.14
CA LEU A 369 22.41 21.29 14.78
C LEU A 369 21.93 22.75 14.75
N ILE A 370 20.75 23.05 15.30
CA ILE A 370 20.20 24.39 15.35
C ILE A 370 21.16 25.35 16.10
N ALA A 371 21.71 24.92 17.23
CA ALA A 371 22.69 25.71 17.97
C ALA A 371 23.99 25.97 17.18
N GLY A 372 24.51 24.92 16.52
CA GLY A 372 25.70 25.00 15.65
C GLY A 372 25.52 25.92 14.45
N PHE A 373 24.31 26.06 13.94
CA PHE A 373 23.95 26.96 12.83
C PHE A 373 23.62 28.40 13.28
N GLY A 374 23.82 28.73 14.55
CA GLY A 374 23.60 30.09 15.06
C GLY A 374 22.20 30.32 15.62
N GLY A 375 21.46 29.27 15.90
CA GLY A 375 20.13 29.33 16.52
C GLY A 375 18.97 29.28 15.52
N ARG A 376 17.75 29.22 16.05
CA ARG A 376 16.50 28.99 15.27
C ARG A 376 16.31 30.04 14.16
N GLU A 377 16.49 31.33 14.47
CA GLU A 377 16.29 32.38 13.48
C GLU A 377 17.29 32.31 12.32
N ALA A 378 18.55 31.94 12.62
CA ALA A 378 19.56 31.76 11.60
C ALA A 378 19.19 30.57 10.68
N VAL A 379 18.68 29.47 11.24
CA VAL A 379 18.21 28.30 10.44
C VAL A 379 16.97 28.68 9.62
N ARG A 380 15.98 29.42 10.17
CA ARG A 380 14.82 29.94 9.42
C ARG A 380 15.25 30.75 8.21
N LYS A 381 16.22 31.66 8.42
CA LYS A 381 16.77 32.46 7.33
C LYS A 381 17.39 31.58 6.24
N GLN A 382 18.20 30.59 6.63
CA GLN A 382 18.81 29.66 5.68
C GLN A 382 17.77 28.84 4.92
N VAL A 383 16.68 28.37 5.56
CA VAL A 383 15.57 27.71 4.86
C VAL A 383 14.96 28.65 3.82
N SER A 384 14.70 29.91 4.19
CA SER A 384 14.13 30.92 3.29
C SER A 384 15.03 31.22 2.11
N ASP A 385 16.35 31.36 2.38
CA ASP A 385 17.37 31.59 1.35
C ASP A 385 17.43 30.37 0.38
N ALA A 386 17.46 29.14 0.92
CA ALA A 386 17.46 27.91 0.13
C ALA A 386 16.21 27.78 -0.76
N LEU A 387 15.01 28.09 -0.22
CA LEU A 387 13.77 28.11 -1.01
C LEU A 387 13.80 29.15 -2.14
N THR A 388 14.43 30.31 -1.89
CA THR A 388 14.58 31.38 -2.90
C THR A 388 15.57 30.99 -4.01
N GLN A 389 16.57 30.18 -3.66
CA GLN A 389 17.61 29.69 -4.57
C GLN A 389 17.24 28.36 -5.25
N ASP A 390 16.03 27.86 -5.07
CA ASP A 390 15.58 26.55 -5.54
C ASP A 390 16.37 25.35 -4.96
N ASP A 391 17.13 25.54 -3.88
CA ASP A 391 17.81 24.45 -3.15
C ASP A 391 16.83 23.75 -2.19
N VAL A 392 15.88 23.03 -2.80
CA VAL A 392 14.76 22.41 -2.09
C VAL A 392 15.22 21.27 -1.17
N ARG A 393 16.29 20.54 -1.54
CA ARG A 393 16.84 19.45 -0.69
C ARG A 393 17.34 20.00 0.63
N TRP A 394 18.10 21.07 0.58
CA TRP A 394 18.61 21.75 1.76
C TRP A 394 17.50 22.38 2.59
N ALA A 395 16.53 23.02 1.94
CA ALA A 395 15.35 23.55 2.61
C ALA A 395 14.55 22.49 3.37
N LEU A 396 14.37 21.27 2.80
CA LEU A 396 13.72 20.15 3.46
C LEU A 396 14.49 19.69 4.69
N GLU A 397 15.82 19.58 4.60
CA GLU A 397 16.67 19.12 5.69
C GLU A 397 16.60 20.09 6.85
N LEU A 398 16.90 21.37 6.61
CA LEU A 398 16.87 22.42 7.63
C LEU A 398 15.47 22.62 8.23
N GLY A 399 14.44 22.68 7.40
CA GLY A 399 13.05 22.80 7.82
C GLY A 399 12.60 21.61 8.69
N SER A 400 13.10 20.43 8.42
CA SER A 400 12.86 19.24 9.25
C SER A 400 13.47 19.37 10.64
N TRP A 401 14.64 19.99 10.78
CA TRP A 401 15.25 20.24 12.09
C TRP A 401 14.39 21.19 12.92
N LEU A 402 13.92 22.28 12.32
CA LEU A 402 13.06 23.27 12.99
C LEU A 402 11.78 22.61 13.53
N VAL A 403 11.10 21.84 12.71
CA VAL A 403 9.81 21.20 13.07
C VAL A 403 9.98 20.06 14.09
N ARG A 404 11.12 19.35 14.07
CA ARG A 404 11.40 18.25 15.01
C ARG A 404 12.00 18.70 16.32
N SER A 405 12.47 19.93 16.42
CA SER A 405 13.03 20.49 17.64
C SER A 405 11.94 20.86 18.64
N GLU A 406 12.28 20.90 19.91
CA GLU A 406 11.40 21.44 20.96
C GLU A 406 11.10 22.92 20.69
N GLY A 407 9.87 23.36 20.98
CA GLY A 407 9.43 24.73 20.73
C GLY A 407 9.24 25.07 19.24
N ALA A 408 8.91 24.09 18.38
CA ALA A 408 8.57 24.36 16.99
C ALA A 408 7.34 25.27 16.87
N GLU A 409 7.45 26.32 16.05
CA GLU A 409 6.42 27.34 15.84
C GLU A 409 5.69 27.17 14.50
N ASP A 410 4.62 27.92 14.28
CA ASP A 410 3.87 27.91 13.02
C ASP A 410 4.74 28.36 11.84
N ALA A 411 5.63 29.34 12.06
CA ALA A 411 6.59 29.77 11.05
C ALA A 411 7.51 28.62 10.57
N ASP A 412 7.95 27.76 11.48
CA ASP A 412 8.79 26.60 11.15
C ASP A 412 8.01 25.58 10.31
N ARG A 413 6.75 25.34 10.71
CA ARG A 413 5.83 24.44 9.97
C ARG A 413 5.53 24.96 8.56
N ALA A 414 5.28 26.27 8.43
CA ALA A 414 5.01 26.91 7.14
C ALA A 414 6.20 26.81 6.19
N LEU A 415 7.44 27.00 6.66
CA LEU A 415 8.65 26.86 5.85
C LEU A 415 8.81 25.43 5.32
N LEU A 416 8.66 24.42 6.18
CA LEU A 416 8.74 23.02 5.75
C LEU A 416 7.59 22.65 4.81
N ALA A 417 6.38 23.14 5.08
CA ALA A 417 5.23 22.90 4.21
C ALA A 417 5.44 23.50 2.80
N LYS A 418 6.06 24.68 2.70
CA LYS A 418 6.44 25.30 1.42
C LYS A 418 7.47 24.44 0.67
N ALA A 419 8.53 23.97 1.34
CA ALA A 419 9.52 23.08 0.73
C ALA A 419 8.90 21.79 0.20
N LEU A 420 7.99 21.17 0.97
CA LEU A 420 7.26 19.96 0.55
C LEU A 420 6.39 20.21 -0.69
N ARG A 421 5.68 21.35 -0.77
CA ARG A 421 4.91 21.73 -1.98
C ARG A 421 5.80 21.93 -3.21
N MET A 422 6.97 22.54 -3.03
CA MET A 422 7.93 22.70 -4.12
C MET A 422 8.39 21.34 -4.68
N VAL A 423 8.68 20.35 -3.82
CA VAL A 423 8.95 18.97 -4.29
C VAL A 423 7.74 18.39 -5.01
N ALA A 424 6.54 18.51 -4.42
CA ALA A 424 5.32 17.94 -4.97
C ALA A 424 4.98 18.47 -6.35
N GLN A 425 5.21 19.75 -6.61
CA GLN A 425 4.95 20.42 -7.90
C GLN A 425 5.99 20.07 -8.95
N ARG A 426 7.18 19.62 -8.57
CA ARG A 426 8.33 19.38 -9.44
C ARG A 426 8.63 17.91 -9.67
N THR A 427 8.00 16.99 -8.95
CA THR A 427 8.16 15.55 -9.16
C THR A 427 7.11 15.01 -10.13
N SER A 428 7.53 14.15 -11.06
CA SER A 428 6.62 13.36 -11.89
C SER A 428 5.95 12.20 -11.11
N ALA A 429 6.52 11.83 -9.96
CA ALA A 429 6.11 10.67 -9.17
C ALA A 429 4.89 10.96 -8.29
N ALA A 430 3.76 10.34 -8.60
CA ALA A 430 2.50 10.51 -7.88
C ALA A 430 2.63 10.23 -6.37
N ASN A 431 3.33 9.16 -5.99
CA ASN A 431 3.53 8.78 -4.59
C ASN A 431 4.21 9.88 -3.78
N ILE A 432 5.26 10.46 -4.35
CA ILE A 432 6.05 11.51 -3.69
C ILE A 432 5.22 12.79 -3.59
N ARG A 433 4.57 13.20 -4.70
CA ARG A 433 3.68 14.36 -4.71
C ARG A 433 2.60 14.26 -3.64
N ASN A 434 1.88 13.17 -3.64
CA ASN A 434 0.72 12.98 -2.75
C ASN A 434 1.14 12.93 -1.28
N TRP A 435 2.25 12.26 -0.98
CA TRP A 435 2.83 12.23 0.36
C TRP A 435 3.27 13.62 0.82
N CYS A 436 4.01 14.34 -0.03
CA CYS A 436 4.51 15.68 0.28
C CYS A 436 3.38 16.67 0.56
N ILE A 437 2.34 16.68 -0.31
CA ILE A 437 1.18 17.57 -0.10
C ILE A 437 0.40 17.17 1.16
N THR A 438 0.15 15.87 1.39
CA THR A 438 -0.54 15.42 2.60
C THR A 438 0.25 15.88 3.84
N ARG A 439 1.57 15.75 3.83
CA ARG A 439 2.44 16.19 4.93
C ARG A 439 2.42 17.71 5.10
N ALA A 440 2.46 18.48 4.03
CA ALA A 440 2.36 19.94 4.08
C ALA A 440 1.03 20.36 4.72
N ARG A 441 -0.08 19.77 4.29
CA ARG A 441 -1.41 20.03 4.86
C ARG A 441 -1.55 19.63 6.33
N VAL A 442 -0.86 18.59 6.77
CA VAL A 442 -0.78 18.24 8.20
C VAL A 442 -0.02 19.32 8.99
N LEU A 443 1.07 19.86 8.44
CA LEU A 443 1.83 20.95 9.06
C LEU A 443 1.03 22.24 9.16
N ASP A 444 0.18 22.52 8.16
CA ASP A 444 -0.73 23.67 8.13
C ASP A 444 -2.01 23.46 8.97
N GLY A 445 -2.19 22.29 9.60
CA GLY A 445 -3.41 21.93 10.33
C GLY A 445 -4.65 21.64 9.47
N MET A 446 -4.49 21.53 8.14
CA MET A 446 -5.59 21.29 7.19
C MET A 446 -5.93 19.81 7.00
N ALA A 447 -5.09 18.89 7.47
CA ALA A 447 -5.30 17.44 7.40
C ALA A 447 -4.94 16.80 8.74
N ASN A 448 -5.64 15.72 9.09
CA ASN A 448 -5.40 14.97 10.32
C ASN A 448 -5.31 13.46 10.02
N VAL A 449 -4.10 12.93 10.03
CA VAL A 449 -3.83 11.49 9.87
C VAL A 449 -3.73 10.76 11.22
N ALA A 450 -3.66 11.48 12.34
CA ALA A 450 -3.55 10.87 13.68
C ALA A 450 -4.78 10.01 14.04
N ARG A 451 -5.96 10.34 13.47
CA ARG A 451 -7.20 9.56 13.63
C ARG A 451 -7.07 8.11 13.14
N LEU A 452 -6.07 7.79 12.33
CA LEU A 452 -5.82 6.46 11.79
C LEU A 452 -5.06 5.55 12.77
N LYS A 453 -4.56 6.09 13.90
CA LYS A 453 -3.80 5.34 14.92
C LYS A 453 -4.55 4.08 15.42
N ASN A 454 -5.87 4.15 15.51
CA ASN A 454 -6.70 3.09 16.08
C ASN A 454 -7.62 2.41 15.04
N VAL A 455 -7.30 2.47 13.76
CA VAL A 455 -8.14 1.90 12.69
C VAL A 455 -8.33 0.39 12.85
N HIS A 456 -7.34 -0.32 13.36
CA HIS A 456 -7.36 -1.76 13.64
C HIS A 456 -8.30 -2.15 14.80
N LEU A 457 -8.68 -1.19 15.65
CA LEU A 457 -9.63 -1.39 16.75
C LEU A 457 -11.08 -1.03 16.37
N ARG A 458 -11.35 -0.70 15.11
CA ARG A 458 -12.71 -0.50 14.65
C ARG A 458 -13.48 -1.81 14.67
N LYS A 459 -14.72 -1.78 15.18
CA LYS A 459 -15.56 -2.97 15.32
C LYS A 459 -15.67 -3.81 14.03
N PRO A 460 -15.98 -3.24 12.84
CA PRO A 460 -16.04 -4.03 11.61
C PRO A 460 -14.72 -4.74 11.27
N THR A 461 -13.58 -4.08 11.52
CA THR A 461 -12.24 -4.64 11.27
C THR A 461 -11.97 -5.83 12.19
N LEU A 462 -12.28 -5.69 13.48
CA LEU A 462 -12.09 -6.76 14.48
C LEU A 462 -13.02 -7.95 14.23
N LEU A 463 -14.30 -7.71 13.89
CA LEU A 463 -15.24 -8.76 13.56
C LEU A 463 -14.82 -9.56 12.32
N SER A 464 -14.34 -8.88 11.27
CA SER A 464 -13.85 -9.54 10.05
C SER A 464 -12.56 -10.33 10.28
N ALA A 465 -11.73 -9.92 11.26
CA ALA A 465 -10.48 -10.60 11.60
C ALA A 465 -10.68 -11.88 12.42
N GLY A 466 -11.84 -12.02 13.08
CA GLY A 466 -12.18 -13.19 13.90
C GLY A 466 -11.65 -13.12 15.33
N TYR A 467 -12.12 -14.06 16.16
CA TYR A 467 -11.92 -14.07 17.62
C TYR A 467 -10.45 -14.09 18.03
N GLU A 468 -9.64 -14.91 17.38
CA GLU A 468 -8.22 -15.08 17.72
C GLU A 468 -7.46 -13.76 17.53
N LYS A 469 -7.64 -13.11 16.38
CA LYS A 469 -6.99 -11.82 16.10
C LYS A 469 -7.55 -10.69 16.94
N ALA A 470 -8.85 -10.70 17.27
CA ALA A 470 -9.44 -9.74 18.19
C ALA A 470 -8.86 -9.79 19.61
N VAL A 471 -8.26 -10.92 20.01
CA VAL A 471 -7.51 -11.05 21.25
C VAL A 471 -6.02 -10.76 21.03
N HIS A 472 -5.41 -11.36 20.03
CA HIS A 472 -3.97 -11.28 19.83
C HIS A 472 -3.46 -9.90 19.38
N ILE A 473 -4.35 -9.01 18.89
CA ILE A 473 -4.00 -7.61 18.63
C ILE A 473 -3.50 -6.87 19.87
N LEU A 474 -3.92 -7.30 21.06
CA LEU A 474 -3.48 -6.73 22.33
C LEU A 474 -1.95 -6.79 22.50
N ARG A 475 -1.26 -7.75 21.89
CA ARG A 475 0.20 -7.88 21.98
C ARG A 475 0.95 -6.59 21.66
N VAL A 476 0.53 -5.92 20.60
CA VAL A 476 1.17 -4.67 20.13
C VAL A 476 0.62 -3.42 20.81
N LEU A 477 -0.35 -3.58 21.69
CA LEU A 477 -0.97 -2.51 22.48
C LEU A 477 -0.56 -2.58 23.96
N LEU A 478 0.27 -3.55 24.35
CA LEU A 478 0.79 -3.64 25.70
C LEU A 478 1.70 -2.44 26.00
N VAL A 479 1.46 -1.78 27.13
CA VAL A 479 2.27 -0.66 27.63
C VAL A 479 3.25 -1.21 28.66
N PRO A 480 4.54 -1.38 28.34
CA PRO A 480 5.49 -2.03 29.24
C PRO A 480 5.56 -1.41 30.63
N GLU A 481 5.45 -0.09 30.72
CA GLU A 481 5.52 0.67 31.98
C GLU A 481 4.37 0.34 32.95
N ARG A 482 3.28 -0.26 32.47
CA ARG A 482 2.13 -0.66 33.29
C ARG A 482 2.19 -2.12 33.74
N VAL A 483 3.08 -2.93 33.15
CA VAL A 483 3.11 -4.39 33.38
C VAL A 483 3.67 -4.75 34.75
N GLY A 484 4.73 -4.04 35.22
CA GLY A 484 5.37 -4.34 36.49
C GLY A 484 5.81 -5.81 36.60
N GLU A 485 5.45 -6.48 37.72
CA GLU A 485 5.73 -7.89 37.96
C GLU A 485 4.60 -8.82 37.47
N THR A 486 3.67 -8.34 36.66
CA THR A 486 2.53 -9.12 36.17
C THR A 486 3.00 -10.39 35.44
N ASN A 487 2.50 -11.55 35.95
CA ASN A 487 2.67 -12.85 35.31
C ASN A 487 1.34 -13.58 35.41
N ILE A 488 0.54 -13.56 34.34
CA ILE A 488 -0.82 -14.09 34.33
C ILE A 488 -1.19 -14.69 32.99
N ARG A 489 -1.88 -15.81 32.98
CA ARG A 489 -2.46 -16.46 31.81
C ARG A 489 -3.94 -16.16 31.76
N LEU A 490 -4.34 -15.42 30.71
CA LEU A 490 -5.73 -15.06 30.44
C LEU A 490 -6.30 -15.94 29.34
N LYS A 491 -7.33 -16.71 29.62
CA LYS A 491 -8.12 -17.43 28.63
C LYS A 491 -9.29 -16.57 28.19
N PHE A 492 -9.57 -16.56 26.91
CA PHE A 492 -10.73 -15.90 26.31
C PHE A 492 -11.63 -16.94 25.68
N GLU A 493 -12.89 -16.97 26.09
CA GLU A 493 -13.98 -17.76 25.49
C GLU A 493 -14.95 -16.81 24.81
N LEU A 494 -14.84 -16.72 23.47
CA LEU A 494 -15.65 -15.82 22.65
C LEU A 494 -16.59 -16.62 21.76
N ASP A 495 -17.89 -16.58 22.05
CA ASP A 495 -18.92 -17.38 21.34
C ASP A 495 -18.55 -18.87 21.23
N GLY A 496 -17.98 -19.45 22.30
CA GLY A 496 -17.53 -20.83 22.35
C GLY A 496 -16.15 -21.12 21.74
N ASN A 497 -15.52 -20.14 21.12
CA ASN A 497 -14.15 -20.25 20.62
C ASN A 497 -13.15 -19.86 21.72
N VAL A 498 -12.03 -20.57 21.79
CA VAL A 498 -11.03 -20.40 22.84
C VAL A 498 -9.71 -19.92 22.28
N THR A 499 -9.12 -18.92 22.94
CA THR A 499 -7.74 -18.46 22.72
C THR A 499 -7.21 -17.87 24.02
N GLY A 500 -5.94 -17.45 24.06
CA GLY A 500 -5.37 -16.89 25.29
C GLY A 500 -4.18 -15.97 25.07
N LEU A 501 -3.87 -15.22 26.14
CA LEU A 501 -2.66 -14.39 26.26
C LEU A 501 -1.98 -14.67 27.60
N HIS A 502 -0.70 -14.96 27.57
CA HIS A 502 0.16 -15.00 28.74
C HIS A 502 0.95 -13.70 28.85
N ILE A 503 0.60 -12.85 29.80
CA ILE A 503 1.30 -11.60 30.08
C ILE A 503 2.43 -11.89 31.05
N ARG A 504 3.68 -11.67 30.61
CA ARG A 504 4.90 -11.94 31.39
C ARG A 504 6.09 -11.23 30.76
N ASN A 505 7.10 -10.91 31.56
CA ASN A 505 8.35 -10.33 31.04
C ASN A 505 8.10 -9.15 30.07
N TYR A 506 7.11 -8.31 30.37
CA TYR A 506 6.70 -7.14 29.57
C TYR A 506 6.20 -7.46 28.16
N VAL A 507 5.76 -8.69 27.89
CA VAL A 507 5.14 -9.10 26.62
C VAL A 507 3.82 -9.84 26.89
N ALA A 508 2.92 -9.84 25.89
CA ALA A 508 1.73 -10.67 25.87
C ALA A 508 1.91 -11.77 24.81
N VAL A 509 2.00 -13.02 25.23
CA VAL A 509 2.31 -14.16 24.37
C VAL A 509 1.03 -14.94 24.08
N PRO A 510 0.65 -15.19 22.82
CA PRO A 510 -0.46 -16.07 22.49
C PRO A 510 -0.24 -17.49 23.03
N TYR A 511 -1.31 -18.10 23.52
CA TYR A 511 -1.30 -19.51 23.94
C TYR A 511 -2.70 -20.14 23.80
N SER A 512 -2.79 -21.45 23.98
CA SER A 512 -4.01 -22.24 23.72
C SER A 512 -5.17 -22.02 24.73
N GLY A 513 -4.92 -21.30 25.83
CA GLY A 513 -5.92 -21.12 26.90
C GLY A 513 -5.98 -22.24 27.94
N ASN A 514 -5.07 -23.24 27.89
CA ASN A 514 -4.97 -24.27 28.90
C ASN A 514 -4.27 -23.73 30.17
N ASP A 515 -4.62 -24.24 31.35
CA ASP A 515 -4.04 -23.85 32.65
C ASP A 515 -4.07 -22.30 32.86
N ALA A 516 -5.22 -21.69 32.59
CA ALA A 516 -5.41 -20.24 32.74
C ALA A 516 -5.59 -19.86 34.22
N ASP A 517 -5.01 -18.73 34.61
CA ASP A 517 -5.19 -18.13 35.94
C ASP A 517 -6.56 -17.43 36.07
N ALA A 518 -7.06 -16.93 34.90
CA ALA A 518 -8.38 -16.37 34.80
C ALA A 518 -8.98 -16.63 33.39
N THR A 519 -10.30 -16.77 33.32
CA THR A 519 -11.08 -16.97 32.09
C THR A 519 -12.05 -15.82 31.90
N ILE A 520 -11.99 -15.20 30.72
CA ILE A 520 -12.87 -14.13 30.29
C ILE A 520 -13.86 -14.72 29.28
N THR A 521 -15.14 -14.75 29.65
CA THR A 521 -16.22 -15.31 28.82
C THR A 521 -17.13 -14.19 28.34
N THR A 522 -17.32 -14.07 27.01
CA THR A 522 -18.17 -13.05 26.38
C THR A 522 -18.48 -13.41 24.92
N SER A 523 -19.25 -12.57 24.23
CA SER A 523 -19.38 -12.66 22.76
C SER A 523 -18.26 -11.88 22.06
N LEU A 524 -17.93 -12.27 20.83
CA LEU A 524 -17.01 -11.50 19.99
C LEU A 524 -17.53 -10.07 19.76
N ASP A 525 -18.83 -9.90 19.61
CA ASP A 525 -19.48 -8.59 19.46
C ASP A 525 -19.23 -7.70 20.69
N THR A 526 -19.47 -8.19 21.90
CA THR A 526 -19.21 -7.45 23.15
C THR A 526 -17.73 -7.14 23.32
N TRP A 527 -16.84 -8.11 23.06
CA TRP A 527 -15.40 -7.91 23.15
C TRP A 527 -14.93 -6.80 22.21
N THR A 528 -15.42 -6.81 20.96
CA THR A 528 -15.09 -5.76 19.98
C THR A 528 -15.69 -4.40 20.32
N ASN A 529 -16.82 -4.32 21.04
CA ASN A 529 -17.35 -3.06 21.59
C ASN A 529 -16.39 -2.48 22.64
N VAL A 530 -15.83 -3.31 23.52
CA VAL A 530 -14.83 -2.86 24.49
C VAL A 530 -13.55 -2.38 23.77
N LEU A 531 -13.01 -3.17 22.85
CA LEU A 531 -11.79 -2.78 22.13
C LEU A 531 -11.94 -1.51 21.31
N SER A 532 -13.10 -1.30 20.69
CA SER A 532 -13.39 -0.08 19.92
C SER A 532 -13.72 1.14 20.78
N GLY A 533 -13.93 0.95 22.08
CA GLY A 533 -14.32 2.00 23.03
C GLY A 533 -15.79 2.38 22.94
N ALA A 534 -16.65 1.56 22.33
CA ALA A 534 -18.09 1.73 22.32
C ALA A 534 -18.72 1.44 23.71
N THR A 535 -18.07 0.57 24.47
CA THR A 535 -18.34 0.35 25.90
C THR A 535 -17.02 0.23 26.66
N THR A 536 -17.10 0.10 28.01
CA THR A 536 -15.91 -0.13 28.84
C THR A 536 -15.96 -1.53 29.46
N LEU A 537 -14.78 -2.05 29.82
CA LEU A 537 -14.68 -3.32 30.56
C LEU A 537 -15.50 -3.27 31.85
N SER A 538 -15.40 -2.16 32.61
CA SER A 538 -16.14 -1.96 33.86
C SER A 538 -17.66 -1.99 33.65
N ALA A 539 -18.18 -1.36 32.60
CA ALA A 539 -19.60 -1.39 32.26
C ALA A 539 -20.07 -2.80 31.85
N ALA A 540 -19.28 -3.49 31.02
CA ALA A 540 -19.58 -4.84 30.55
C ALA A 540 -19.50 -5.91 31.66
N LEU A 541 -18.66 -5.70 32.66
CA LEU A 541 -18.66 -6.53 33.89
C LEU A 541 -19.89 -6.26 34.76
N ALA A 542 -20.29 -4.99 34.90
CA ALA A 542 -21.43 -4.58 35.73
C ALA A 542 -22.77 -5.06 35.16
N ASP A 543 -22.95 -5.09 33.84
CA ASP A 543 -24.16 -5.57 33.18
C ASP A 543 -24.16 -7.09 32.90
N GLY A 544 -23.05 -7.76 33.20
CA GLY A 544 -22.91 -9.21 33.03
C GLY A 544 -22.65 -9.67 31.58
N SER A 545 -22.42 -8.75 30.63
CA SER A 545 -22.09 -9.10 29.24
C SER A 545 -20.66 -9.64 29.08
N ILE A 546 -19.78 -9.38 30.08
CA ILE A 546 -18.48 -10.03 30.26
C ILE A 546 -18.46 -10.66 31.67
N ALA A 547 -18.04 -11.91 31.72
CA ALA A 547 -17.78 -12.62 32.98
C ALA A 547 -16.29 -12.95 33.07
N ILE A 548 -15.72 -12.80 34.28
CA ILE A 548 -14.35 -13.23 34.56
C ILE A 548 -14.40 -14.26 35.71
N ALA A 549 -13.81 -15.44 35.50
CA ALA A 549 -13.66 -16.47 36.48
C ALA A 549 -12.18 -16.68 36.84
N GLY A 550 -11.88 -17.18 38.05
CA GLY A 550 -10.51 -17.35 38.53
C GLY A 550 -10.00 -16.10 39.24
N ASN A 551 -8.78 -15.66 38.98
CA ASN A 551 -8.19 -14.48 39.62
C ASN A 551 -8.68 -13.17 38.95
N VAL A 552 -9.88 -12.72 39.36
CA VAL A 552 -10.60 -11.58 38.73
C VAL A 552 -9.80 -10.29 38.81
N ASP A 553 -9.30 -9.93 40.00
CA ASP A 553 -8.60 -8.67 40.22
C ASP A 553 -7.30 -8.60 39.37
N ALA A 554 -6.53 -9.67 39.41
CA ALA A 554 -5.31 -9.75 38.59
C ALA A 554 -5.60 -9.72 37.07
N ALA A 555 -6.73 -10.31 36.63
CA ALA A 555 -7.13 -10.26 35.23
C ALA A 555 -7.53 -8.84 34.78
N VAL A 556 -8.30 -8.13 35.62
CA VAL A 556 -8.69 -6.73 35.35
C VAL A 556 -7.47 -5.81 35.31
N ASP A 557 -6.55 -5.97 36.27
CA ASP A 557 -5.30 -5.18 36.30
C ASP A 557 -4.41 -5.48 35.09
N ALA A 558 -4.31 -6.73 34.69
CA ALA A 558 -3.58 -7.13 33.49
C ALA A 558 -4.19 -6.55 32.21
N LEU A 559 -5.52 -6.52 32.09
CA LEU A 559 -6.20 -5.91 30.94
C LEU A 559 -6.01 -4.38 30.87
N ARG A 560 -5.81 -3.71 32.00
CA ARG A 560 -5.47 -2.27 32.05
C ARG A 560 -4.04 -1.94 31.58
N CYS A 561 -3.19 -2.95 31.43
CA CYS A 561 -1.85 -2.75 30.87
C CYS A 561 -1.85 -2.43 29.37
N PHE A 562 -2.98 -2.58 28.67
CA PHE A 562 -3.06 -2.32 27.23
C PHE A 562 -3.54 -0.88 26.91
N ASP A 563 -2.98 -0.26 25.85
CA ASP A 563 -3.39 1.07 25.35
C ASP A 563 -4.71 0.98 24.55
N VAL A 564 -5.77 0.56 25.26
CA VAL A 564 -7.13 0.42 24.74
C VAL A 564 -8.08 1.16 25.66
N LYS A 565 -8.73 2.21 25.12
CA LYS A 565 -9.59 3.10 25.91
C LYS A 565 -10.66 2.34 26.71
N GLY A 566 -11.30 1.33 26.11
CA GLY A 566 -12.35 0.55 26.77
C GLY A 566 -11.86 -0.41 27.87
N LEU A 567 -10.56 -0.69 27.94
CA LEU A 567 -9.95 -1.52 28.99
C LEU A 567 -9.44 -0.70 30.18
N VAL A 568 -9.15 0.59 29.97
CA VAL A 568 -8.54 1.47 30.98
C VAL A 568 -9.60 2.30 31.71
N ALA A 569 -10.77 2.52 31.10
CA ALA A 569 -11.85 3.37 31.62
C ALA A 569 -12.77 2.63 32.62
#